data_0944432287399fc4622a4568a130a187
#
_entry.id   0944432287399fc4622a4568a130a187
#
_cell.length_a   1.000
_cell.length_b   1.000
_cell.length_c   1.000
_cell.angle_alpha   90.00
_cell.angle_beta   90.00
_cell.angle_gamma   90.00
#
_symmetry.space_group_name_H-M   'P 1'
#
loop_
_entity.id
_entity.type
_entity.pdbx_description
1 polymer ?
#
loop_
_entity_poly.entity_id
_entity_poly.type
_entity_poly.pdbx_seq_one_letter_code
_entity_poly.pdbx_strand_id
1 'polypeptide(L)'
;METYTEIRTQIGMIEINFCINGRFETSFSMRDSVLLKPGDMAISCYDGVHGSSSESRFPLGYYEGICLEVNPEAASGWIAQHAPAFHVDFSALKQNLLDSKWYMVGSAGSRCEHVFRELYESASYADHTVLQLKVLELLLLLERIPQESGMDSYYSAEQTLLAHHLRDHLLTNREGYVSLAQLAAEHAISVSHLQKLFKQTYGMPVYHYIKEYRLEQAAVELVRSRKPITEIAQHAGYDNASKFSESFKKRYGKTPSRYRADKTNAVKRSIETKTE
;
A
#
# COMPACT_ATOMS: atom_id res chain seq x y z
N MET A 1 4.19 -9.03 8.96
CA MET A 1 4.50 -8.05 7.90
C MET A 1 5.12 -8.85 6.78
N GLU A 2 4.44 -9.02 5.67
CA GLU A 2 4.97 -9.76 4.53
C GLU A 2 5.83 -8.78 3.72
N THR A 3 7.08 -9.12 3.57
CA THR A 3 8.04 -8.43 2.71
C THR A 3 8.07 -9.19 1.40
N TYR A 4 7.76 -8.54 0.30
CA TYR A 4 7.91 -9.11 -1.03
C TYR A 4 9.18 -8.56 -1.63
N THR A 5 10.04 -9.45 -2.08
CA THR A 5 11.30 -9.11 -2.73
C THR A 5 11.17 -9.33 -4.24
N GLU A 6 11.65 -8.36 -4.98
CA GLU A 6 12.01 -8.37 -6.40
C GLU A 6 10.89 -8.57 -7.43
N ILE A 7 10.43 -7.47 -7.99
CA ILE A 7 10.02 -7.43 -9.40
C ILE A 7 11.23 -6.90 -10.16
N ARG A 8 11.88 -7.75 -10.96
CA ARG A 8 12.94 -7.32 -11.89
C ARG A 8 12.27 -6.67 -13.10
N THR A 9 12.16 -5.37 -13.10
CA THR A 9 11.71 -4.62 -14.26
C THR A 9 12.82 -4.62 -15.32
N GLN A 10 12.47 -4.86 -16.58
CA GLN A 10 13.45 -4.80 -17.68
C GLN A 10 13.90 -3.35 -17.89
N ILE A 11 15.17 -3.15 -18.28
CA ILE A 11 15.73 -1.82 -18.59
C ILE A 11 14.85 -1.11 -19.62
N GLY A 12 14.49 0.14 -19.37
CA GLY A 12 13.65 0.97 -20.24
C GLY A 12 12.14 0.81 -20.07
N MET A 13 11.68 -0.16 -19.30
CA MET A 13 10.26 -0.29 -18.93
C MET A 13 9.80 0.89 -18.10
N ILE A 14 8.57 1.33 -18.35
CA ILE A 14 7.87 2.29 -17.50
C ILE A 14 6.91 1.51 -16.63
N GLU A 15 7.08 1.62 -15.33
CA GLU A 15 6.17 1.05 -14.34
C GLU A 15 5.27 2.15 -13.79
N ILE A 16 3.97 1.91 -13.78
CA ILE A 16 2.95 2.84 -13.28
C ILE A 16 2.14 2.12 -12.22
N ASN A 17 2.26 2.57 -10.97
CA ASN A 17 1.51 2.05 -9.84
C ASN A 17 0.45 3.05 -9.40
N PHE A 18 -0.77 2.60 -9.18
CA PHE A 18 -1.86 3.41 -8.61
C PHE A 18 -2.47 2.71 -7.40
N CYS A 19 -2.55 3.45 -6.28
CA CYS A 19 -3.12 2.95 -5.04
C CYS A 19 -4.62 3.21 -4.97
N ILE A 20 -5.42 2.14 -4.90
CA ILE A 20 -6.87 2.22 -4.69
C ILE A 20 -7.20 2.23 -3.20
N ASN A 21 -6.66 1.25 -2.46
CA ASN A 21 -6.86 1.12 -1.02
C ASN A 21 -5.58 0.66 -0.31
N GLY A 22 -5.51 0.91 0.99
CA GLY A 22 -4.35 0.50 1.78
C GLY A 22 -3.18 1.48 1.70
N ARG A 23 -1.99 0.95 1.85
CA ARG A 23 -0.72 1.69 1.77
C ARG A 23 0.35 0.78 1.18
N PHE A 24 1.09 1.30 0.24
CA PHE A 24 2.24 0.64 -0.35
C PHE A 24 3.47 1.50 -0.12
N GLU A 25 4.50 0.92 0.43
CA GLU A 25 5.79 1.54 0.60
C GLU A 25 6.84 0.72 -0.13
N THR A 26 7.68 1.38 -0.89
CA THR A 26 8.85 0.78 -1.50
C THR A 26 10.08 1.59 -1.17
N SER A 27 11.13 0.92 -0.73
CA SER A 27 12.42 1.54 -0.40
C SER A 27 13.44 1.13 -1.45
N PHE A 28 14.00 2.10 -2.13
CA PHE A 28 14.98 1.91 -3.19
C PHE A 28 16.42 2.01 -2.69
N SER A 29 16.60 2.66 -1.54
CA SER A 29 17.87 2.78 -0.84
C SER A 29 17.62 3.08 0.64
N MET A 30 18.68 3.12 1.46
CA MET A 30 18.54 3.52 2.87
C MET A 30 17.99 4.96 3.06
N ARG A 31 17.96 5.77 2.01
CA ARG A 31 17.55 7.19 2.10
C ARG A 31 16.33 7.52 1.24
N ASP A 32 15.93 6.61 0.34
CA ASP A 32 14.85 6.87 -0.60
C ASP A 32 13.76 5.82 -0.42
N SER A 33 12.65 6.23 0.12
CA SER A 33 11.41 5.44 0.20
C SER A 33 10.23 6.23 -0.36
N VAL A 34 9.34 5.50 -0.98
CA VAL A 34 8.10 6.02 -1.58
C VAL A 34 6.93 5.40 -0.87
N LEU A 35 6.00 6.24 -0.43
CA LEU A 35 4.75 5.81 0.19
C LEU A 35 3.58 6.23 -0.70
N LEU A 36 2.80 5.25 -1.15
CA LEU A 36 1.55 5.46 -1.86
C LEU A 36 0.36 5.32 -0.91
N LYS A 37 -0.52 6.29 -0.96
CA LYS A 37 -1.83 6.29 -0.29
C LYS A 37 -2.95 6.25 -1.36
N PRO A 38 -4.22 5.96 -1.00
CA PRO A 38 -5.32 5.97 -1.94
C PRO A 38 -5.39 7.27 -2.74
N GLY A 39 -5.48 7.13 -4.09
CA GLY A 39 -5.47 8.24 -5.05
C GLY A 39 -4.09 8.69 -5.50
N ASP A 40 -3.01 8.17 -4.90
CA ASP A 40 -1.65 8.42 -5.37
C ASP A 40 -1.25 7.45 -6.48
N MET A 41 -0.40 7.92 -7.38
CA MET A 41 0.32 7.10 -8.33
C MET A 41 1.82 7.30 -8.20
N ALA A 42 2.57 6.26 -8.54
CA ALA A 42 4.02 6.31 -8.74
C ALA A 42 4.32 5.89 -10.17
N ILE A 43 5.25 6.58 -10.79
CA ILE A 43 5.79 6.21 -12.10
C ILE A 43 7.28 6.07 -11.95
N SER A 44 7.84 4.97 -12.43
CA SER A 44 9.27 4.73 -12.44
C SER A 44 9.73 4.23 -13.80
N CYS A 45 10.99 4.50 -14.12
CA CYS A 45 11.63 3.96 -15.30
C CYS A 45 12.97 3.34 -14.87
N TYR A 46 13.07 2.03 -14.98
CA TYR A 46 14.29 1.33 -14.66
C TYR A 46 15.37 1.57 -15.71
N ASP A 47 16.50 2.10 -15.28
CA ASP A 47 17.63 2.49 -16.16
C ASP A 47 18.83 1.53 -16.08
N GLY A 48 18.70 0.45 -15.35
CA GLY A 48 19.78 -0.53 -15.12
C GLY A 48 20.67 -0.21 -13.92
N VAL A 49 20.58 0.98 -13.36
CA VAL A 49 21.37 1.43 -12.19
C VAL A 49 20.50 1.59 -10.96
N HIS A 50 19.37 2.26 -11.10
CA HIS A 50 18.44 2.55 -10.02
C HIS A 50 17.27 1.55 -10.02
N GLY A 51 16.76 1.19 -8.84
CA GLY A 51 15.58 0.34 -8.70
C GLY A 51 15.83 -1.16 -8.86
N SER A 52 17.09 -1.61 -8.88
CA SER A 52 17.44 -3.04 -9.06
C SER A 52 17.06 -3.93 -7.88
N SER A 53 16.88 -3.37 -6.69
CA SER A 53 16.35 -4.06 -5.51
C SER A 53 15.50 -3.08 -4.72
N SER A 54 14.22 -3.36 -4.60
CA SER A 54 13.32 -2.61 -3.73
C SER A 54 12.75 -3.52 -2.66
N GLU A 55 12.74 -3.05 -1.43
CA GLU A 55 12.00 -3.68 -0.36
C GLU A 55 10.61 -3.07 -0.31
N SER A 56 9.61 -3.86 -0.63
CA SER A 56 8.21 -3.43 -0.60
C SER A 56 7.55 -3.82 0.71
N ARG A 57 6.78 -2.90 1.29
CA ARG A 57 6.07 -3.10 2.56
C ARG A 57 4.62 -2.62 2.45
N PHE A 58 3.76 -3.25 3.21
CA PHE A 58 2.36 -2.84 3.36
C PHE A 58 2.13 -2.36 4.79
N PRO A 59 2.24 -1.03 5.05
CA PRO A 59 2.17 -0.48 6.41
C PRO A 59 0.88 -0.81 7.16
N LEU A 60 -0.22 -1.04 6.44
CA LEU A 60 -1.51 -1.45 7.00
C LEU A 60 -1.77 -2.97 6.94
N GLY A 61 -0.79 -3.76 6.48
CA GLY A 61 -0.94 -5.20 6.26
C GLY A 61 -1.71 -5.56 5.00
N TYR A 62 -2.18 -4.59 4.22
CA TYR A 62 -2.84 -4.81 2.93
C TYR A 62 -2.60 -3.64 1.97
N TYR A 63 -2.68 -3.96 0.70
CA TYR A 63 -2.64 -3.02 -0.41
C TYR A 63 -3.55 -3.53 -1.54
N GLU A 64 -4.22 -2.62 -2.18
CA GLU A 64 -5.05 -2.86 -3.34
C GLU A 64 -4.76 -1.76 -4.36
N GLY A 65 -4.39 -2.13 -5.58
CA GLY A 65 -4.00 -1.18 -6.59
C GLY A 65 -3.79 -1.81 -7.95
N ILE A 66 -3.33 -0.99 -8.89
CA ILE A 66 -2.98 -1.39 -10.24
C ILE A 66 -1.48 -1.16 -10.42
N CYS A 67 -0.81 -2.14 -11.01
CA CYS A 67 0.53 -2.01 -11.56
C CYS A 67 0.45 -2.23 -13.07
N LEU A 68 0.91 -1.27 -13.85
CA LEU A 68 1.05 -1.35 -15.29
C LEU A 68 2.52 -1.31 -15.64
N GLU A 69 2.98 -2.29 -16.42
CA GLU A 69 4.32 -2.30 -17.01
C GLU A 69 4.21 -2.02 -18.50
N VAL A 70 4.83 -0.96 -18.95
CA VAL A 70 4.77 -0.49 -20.33
C VAL A 70 6.16 -0.56 -20.96
N ASN A 71 6.29 -1.40 -22.00
CA ASN A 71 7.45 -1.36 -22.86
C ASN A 71 7.23 -0.27 -23.94
N PRO A 72 8.00 0.83 -23.96
CA PRO A 72 7.78 1.95 -24.88
C PRO A 72 7.85 1.56 -26.36
N GLU A 73 8.78 0.66 -26.74
CA GLU A 73 8.95 0.23 -28.13
C GLU A 73 7.78 -0.64 -28.56
N ALA A 74 7.41 -1.62 -27.76
CA ALA A 74 6.26 -2.49 -28.04
C ALA A 74 4.94 -1.71 -28.07
N ALA A 75 4.75 -0.76 -27.15
CA ALA A 75 3.58 0.11 -27.12
C ALA A 75 3.49 1.02 -28.34
N SER A 76 4.61 1.63 -28.76
CA SER A 76 4.69 2.45 -29.98
C SER A 76 4.34 1.63 -31.23
N GLY A 77 4.87 0.41 -31.33
CA GLY A 77 4.56 -0.52 -32.44
C GLY A 77 3.08 -0.90 -32.48
N TRP A 78 2.51 -1.21 -31.33
CA TRP A 78 1.08 -1.53 -31.21
C TRP A 78 0.19 -0.35 -31.60
N ILE A 79 0.50 0.86 -31.12
CA ILE A 79 -0.24 2.09 -31.43
C ILE A 79 -0.20 2.36 -32.93
N ALA A 80 0.98 2.28 -33.56
CA ALA A 80 1.14 2.50 -35.00
C ALA A 80 0.32 1.51 -35.83
N GLN A 81 0.15 0.28 -35.38
CA GLN A 81 -0.59 -0.77 -36.08
C GLN A 81 -2.11 -0.69 -35.88
N HIS A 82 -2.58 -0.43 -34.63
CA HIS A 82 -3.98 -0.59 -34.24
C HIS A 82 -4.70 0.74 -34.02
N ALA A 83 -3.96 1.83 -33.74
CA ALA A 83 -4.48 3.14 -33.42
C ALA A 83 -3.65 4.28 -34.07
N PRO A 84 -3.40 4.25 -35.40
CA PRO A 84 -2.44 5.16 -36.07
C PRO A 84 -2.80 6.64 -36.00
N ALA A 85 -4.03 6.97 -35.60
CA ALA A 85 -4.46 8.36 -35.38
C ALA A 85 -3.95 8.94 -34.05
N PHE A 86 -3.40 8.08 -33.18
CA PHE A 86 -2.88 8.50 -31.87
C PHE A 86 -1.35 8.40 -31.87
N HIS A 87 -0.74 9.29 -31.11
CA HIS A 87 0.70 9.32 -30.91
C HIS A 87 0.99 9.53 -29.43
N VAL A 88 1.86 8.73 -28.86
CA VAL A 88 2.38 8.89 -27.50
C VAL A 88 3.90 9.07 -27.61
N ASP A 89 4.36 10.23 -27.21
CA ASP A 89 5.80 10.51 -27.13
C ASP A 89 6.34 10.03 -25.76
N PHE A 90 6.82 8.78 -25.74
CA PHE A 90 7.40 8.18 -24.54
C PHE A 90 8.68 8.88 -24.07
N SER A 91 9.40 9.57 -24.96
CA SER A 91 10.59 10.33 -24.58
C SER A 91 10.18 11.61 -23.85
N ALA A 92 9.20 12.34 -24.40
CA ALA A 92 8.62 13.48 -23.73
C ALA A 92 7.94 13.10 -22.43
N LEU A 93 7.20 11.98 -22.40
CA LEU A 93 6.57 11.45 -21.18
C LEU A 93 7.61 11.18 -20.09
N LYS A 94 8.71 10.49 -20.41
CA LYS A 94 9.82 10.28 -19.47
C LYS A 94 10.42 11.60 -19.00
N GLN A 95 10.72 12.51 -19.90
CA GLN A 95 11.34 13.80 -19.59
C GLN A 95 10.39 14.65 -18.71
N ASN A 96 9.11 14.71 -19.03
CA ASN A 96 8.12 15.51 -18.29
C ASN A 96 7.81 14.96 -16.90
N LEU A 97 7.74 13.64 -16.76
CA LEU A 97 7.33 13.01 -15.50
C LEU A 97 8.51 12.72 -14.57
N LEU A 98 9.66 12.36 -15.12
CA LEU A 98 10.79 11.91 -14.30
C LEU A 98 11.85 12.99 -14.09
N ASP A 99 11.82 14.07 -14.91
CA ASP A 99 12.81 15.15 -14.88
C ASP A 99 14.23 14.59 -14.72
N SER A 100 14.93 14.92 -13.65
CA SER A 100 16.26 14.38 -13.35
C SER A 100 16.23 13.12 -12.45
N LYS A 101 15.06 12.59 -12.16
CA LYS A 101 14.84 11.41 -11.31
C LYS A 101 14.40 10.22 -12.15
N TRP A 102 14.62 9.01 -11.63
CA TRP A 102 14.16 7.78 -12.29
C TRP A 102 12.74 7.35 -11.81
N TYR A 103 12.13 8.11 -10.90
CA TYR A 103 10.76 7.90 -10.41
C TYR A 103 10.09 9.20 -10.00
N MET A 104 8.76 9.21 -10.03
CA MET A 104 7.90 10.25 -9.48
C MET A 104 6.77 9.66 -8.66
N VAL A 105 6.26 10.41 -7.70
CA VAL A 105 5.09 10.06 -6.90
C VAL A 105 4.23 11.28 -6.66
N GLY A 106 2.91 11.10 -6.74
CA GLY A 106 1.98 12.18 -6.45
C GLY A 106 0.54 11.76 -6.65
N SER A 107 -0.38 12.70 -6.49
CA SER A 107 -1.78 12.46 -6.78
C SER A 107 -1.98 12.22 -8.28
N ALA A 108 -2.71 11.16 -8.63
CA ALA A 108 -3.05 10.88 -10.03
C ALA A 108 -3.94 11.96 -10.67
N GLY A 109 -4.59 12.79 -9.85
CA GLY A 109 -5.60 13.72 -10.33
C GLY A 109 -6.87 13.02 -10.80
N SER A 110 -7.98 13.76 -10.83
CA SER A 110 -9.32 13.18 -11.03
C SER A 110 -9.48 12.40 -12.34
N ARG A 111 -8.82 12.84 -13.42
CA ARG A 111 -8.94 12.16 -14.73
C ARG A 111 -8.20 10.84 -14.77
N CYS A 112 -6.93 10.81 -14.36
CA CYS A 112 -6.15 9.56 -14.31
C CYS A 112 -6.73 8.60 -13.27
N GLU A 113 -7.15 9.10 -12.09
CA GLU A 113 -7.82 8.29 -11.08
C GLU A 113 -9.08 7.60 -11.63
N HIS A 114 -9.89 8.30 -12.42
CA HIS A 114 -11.08 7.72 -13.07
C HIS A 114 -10.70 6.55 -13.98
N VAL A 115 -9.71 6.73 -14.87
CA VAL A 115 -9.25 5.68 -15.78
C VAL A 115 -8.66 4.50 -15.01
N PHE A 116 -7.87 4.71 -13.94
CA PHE A 116 -7.36 3.64 -13.10
C PHE A 116 -8.49 2.85 -12.44
N ARG A 117 -9.53 3.51 -11.93
CA ARG A 117 -10.67 2.82 -11.33
C ARG A 117 -11.43 1.98 -12.36
N GLU A 118 -11.64 2.49 -13.55
CA GLU A 118 -12.26 1.72 -14.65
C GLU A 118 -11.39 0.51 -15.05
N LEU A 119 -10.07 0.66 -15.15
CA LEU A 119 -9.14 -0.45 -15.38
C LEU A 119 -9.27 -1.52 -14.30
N TYR A 120 -9.29 -1.09 -13.04
CA TYR A 120 -9.40 -2.02 -11.90
C TYR A 120 -10.72 -2.78 -11.91
N GLU A 121 -11.84 -2.08 -12.07
CA GLU A 121 -13.16 -2.69 -12.12
C GLU A 121 -13.32 -3.63 -13.32
N SER A 122 -12.71 -3.27 -14.45
CA SER A 122 -12.82 -4.04 -15.69
C SER A 122 -11.85 -5.22 -15.78
N ALA A 123 -10.78 -5.26 -14.99
CA ALA A 123 -9.69 -6.24 -15.11
C ALA A 123 -10.16 -7.71 -15.04
N SER A 124 -11.28 -7.99 -14.37
CA SER A 124 -11.81 -9.34 -14.19
C SER A 124 -12.76 -9.82 -15.28
N TYR A 125 -13.31 -8.91 -16.11
CA TYR A 125 -14.36 -9.23 -17.08
C TYR A 125 -14.25 -8.53 -18.43
N ALA A 126 -13.38 -7.54 -18.57
CA ALA A 126 -13.26 -6.80 -19.82
C ALA A 126 -12.50 -7.58 -20.89
N ASP A 127 -12.88 -7.37 -22.14
CA ASP A 127 -12.09 -7.79 -23.29
C ASP A 127 -10.72 -7.10 -23.25
N HIS A 128 -9.71 -7.83 -23.67
CA HIS A 128 -8.33 -7.34 -23.77
C HIS A 128 -8.22 -6.04 -24.56
N THR A 129 -9.03 -5.88 -25.62
CA THR A 129 -9.10 -4.68 -26.43
C THR A 129 -9.56 -3.45 -25.63
N VAL A 130 -10.55 -3.62 -24.76
CA VAL A 130 -11.04 -2.54 -23.88
C VAL A 130 -9.96 -2.10 -22.91
N LEU A 131 -9.24 -3.06 -22.32
CA LEU A 131 -8.11 -2.74 -21.42
C LEU A 131 -6.99 -2.00 -22.15
N GLN A 132 -6.65 -2.40 -23.38
CA GLN A 132 -5.65 -1.72 -24.21
C GLN A 132 -6.06 -0.27 -24.53
N LEU A 133 -7.34 -0.01 -24.86
CA LEU A 133 -7.84 1.33 -25.08
C LEU A 133 -7.77 2.19 -23.80
N LYS A 134 -8.07 1.63 -22.65
CA LYS A 134 -7.95 2.34 -21.36
C LYS A 134 -6.50 2.66 -21.00
N VAL A 135 -5.57 1.75 -21.29
CA VAL A 135 -4.13 2.02 -21.11
C VAL A 135 -3.67 3.11 -22.07
N LEU A 136 -4.12 3.12 -23.34
CA LEU A 136 -3.81 4.18 -24.28
C LEU A 136 -4.36 5.55 -23.81
N GLU A 137 -5.62 5.59 -23.33
CA GLU A 137 -6.21 6.78 -22.73
C GLU A 137 -5.36 7.31 -21.56
N LEU A 138 -4.95 6.41 -20.68
CA LEU A 138 -4.09 6.78 -19.55
C LEU A 138 -2.76 7.37 -19.99
N LEU A 139 -2.07 6.76 -20.97
CA LEU A 139 -0.79 7.24 -21.48
C LEU A 139 -0.91 8.65 -22.09
N LEU A 140 -1.98 8.90 -22.85
CA LEU A 140 -2.29 10.23 -23.42
C LEU A 140 -2.61 11.29 -22.35
N LEU A 141 -3.20 10.87 -21.23
CA LEU A 141 -3.43 11.76 -20.08
C LEU A 141 -2.14 12.08 -19.36
N LEU A 142 -1.29 11.06 -19.13
CA LEU A 142 -0.01 11.21 -18.44
C LEU A 142 0.96 12.13 -19.19
N GLU A 143 0.98 12.06 -20.52
CA GLU A 143 1.78 12.95 -21.36
C GLU A 143 1.43 14.45 -21.16
N ARG A 144 0.21 14.75 -20.74
CA ARG A 144 -0.32 16.11 -20.58
C ARG A 144 -0.32 16.60 -19.13
N ILE A 145 0.20 15.83 -18.19
CA ILE A 145 0.29 16.28 -16.79
C ILE A 145 1.35 17.39 -16.71
N PRO A 146 0.98 18.62 -16.25
CA PRO A 146 1.95 19.68 -16.06
C PRO A 146 2.94 19.32 -14.95
N GLN A 147 4.23 19.64 -15.13
CA GLN A 147 5.30 19.45 -14.12
C GLN A 147 4.99 20.15 -12.77
N GLU A 148 4.21 21.24 -12.79
CA GLU A 148 3.87 22.04 -11.61
C GLU A 148 2.71 21.49 -10.77
N SER A 149 2.11 20.36 -11.15
CA SER A 149 0.95 19.80 -10.46
C SER A 149 1.37 19.13 -9.15
N GLY A 150 1.80 19.92 -8.14
CA GLY A 150 1.72 19.53 -6.71
C GLY A 150 2.23 18.13 -6.31
N MET A 151 3.22 17.61 -7.02
CA MET A 151 3.81 16.28 -6.77
C MET A 151 4.81 16.28 -5.60
N ASP A 152 4.81 17.32 -4.79
CA ASP A 152 5.69 17.50 -3.64
C ASP A 152 5.19 16.78 -2.36
N SER A 153 4.55 15.65 -2.49
CA SER A 153 4.23 14.83 -1.31
C SER A 153 5.34 13.82 -0.99
N TYR A 154 6.61 14.25 -1.17
CA TYR A 154 7.72 13.47 -0.66
C TYR A 154 7.77 13.57 0.85
N TYR A 155 7.49 12.47 1.52
CA TYR A 155 8.09 12.28 2.84
C TYR A 155 9.56 12.09 2.62
N SER A 156 10.41 12.86 3.31
CA SER A 156 11.81 12.50 3.33
C SER A 156 11.90 11.06 3.87
N ALA A 157 12.80 10.25 3.31
CA ALA A 157 13.04 8.90 3.82
C ALA A 157 13.25 8.91 5.35
N GLU A 158 13.81 9.98 5.86
CA GLU A 158 14.02 10.23 7.28
C GLU A 158 12.69 10.32 8.07
N GLN A 159 11.67 10.98 7.52
CA GLN A 159 10.34 11.06 8.13
C GLN A 159 9.62 9.71 8.09
N THR A 160 9.74 8.97 7.00
CA THR A 160 9.16 7.63 6.89
C THR A 160 9.84 6.65 7.83
N LEU A 161 11.17 6.66 7.91
CA LEU A 161 11.93 5.87 8.88
C LEU A 161 11.56 6.20 10.31
N LEU A 162 11.41 7.49 10.64
CA LEU A 162 10.96 7.92 11.95
C LEU A 162 9.56 7.38 12.26
N ALA A 163 8.62 7.45 11.32
CA ALA A 163 7.28 6.88 11.52
C ALA A 163 7.33 5.36 11.77
N HIS A 164 8.23 4.62 11.10
CA HIS A 164 8.43 3.20 11.37
C HIS A 164 9.01 2.93 12.75
N HIS A 165 10.03 3.66 13.16
CA HIS A 165 10.58 3.54 14.51
C HIS A 165 9.52 3.82 15.59
N LEU A 166 8.71 4.88 15.39
CA LEU A 166 7.60 5.20 16.29
C LEU A 166 6.59 4.06 16.37
N ARG A 167 6.20 3.48 15.23
CA ARG A 167 5.31 2.32 15.17
C ARG A 167 5.89 1.13 15.93
N ASP A 168 7.13 0.76 15.63
CA ASP A 168 7.77 -0.41 16.21
C ASP A 168 7.89 -0.28 17.71
N HIS A 169 8.26 0.92 18.21
CA HIS A 169 8.30 1.22 19.63
C HIS A 169 6.90 1.05 20.28
N LEU A 170 5.85 1.59 19.66
CA LEU A 170 4.46 1.49 20.14
C LEU A 170 3.92 0.05 20.14
N LEU A 171 4.36 -0.80 19.20
CA LEU A 171 3.92 -2.19 19.09
C LEU A 171 4.71 -3.13 20.00
N THR A 172 5.96 -2.83 20.29
CA THR A 172 6.84 -3.66 21.13
C THR A 172 6.52 -3.50 22.63
N ASN A 173 6.14 -2.30 23.05
CA ASN A 173 5.78 -2.00 24.44
C ASN A 173 4.34 -2.48 24.76
N ARG A 174 4.21 -3.79 25.02
CA ARG A 174 2.92 -4.43 25.37
C ARG A 174 2.42 -4.11 26.77
N GLU A 175 3.30 -3.82 27.71
CA GLU A 175 2.99 -3.72 29.16
C GLU A 175 2.87 -2.29 29.69
N GLY A 176 3.12 -1.26 28.90
CA GLY A 176 3.04 0.13 29.32
C GLY A 176 2.32 1.03 28.33
N TYR A 177 1.53 1.96 28.85
CA TYR A 177 1.08 3.11 28.07
C TYR A 177 2.31 3.98 27.77
N VAL A 178 2.94 3.77 26.61
CA VAL A 178 3.93 4.75 26.14
C VAL A 178 3.17 6.03 25.87
N SER A 179 3.44 7.03 26.70
CA SER A 179 2.89 8.36 26.49
C SER A 179 3.42 8.90 25.16
N LEU A 180 2.52 9.35 24.28
CA LEU A 180 2.96 10.02 23.03
C LEU A 180 3.88 11.21 23.33
N ALA A 181 3.75 11.82 24.51
CA ALA A 181 4.61 12.91 24.94
C ALA A 181 6.04 12.43 25.22
N GLN A 182 6.20 11.27 25.88
CA GLN A 182 7.53 10.67 26.10
C GLN A 182 8.18 10.28 24.76
N LEU A 183 7.42 9.60 23.90
CA LEU A 183 7.92 9.17 22.59
C LEU A 183 8.31 10.35 21.70
N ALA A 184 7.53 11.42 21.71
CA ALA A 184 7.85 12.65 21.00
C ALA A 184 9.13 13.31 21.54
N ALA A 185 9.31 13.33 22.88
CA ALA A 185 10.50 13.87 23.52
C ALA A 185 11.76 13.07 23.20
N GLU A 186 11.68 11.74 23.17
CA GLU A 186 12.80 10.84 22.79
C GLU A 186 13.33 11.13 21.39
N HIS A 187 12.45 11.57 20.48
CA HIS A 187 12.80 11.90 19.10
C HIS A 187 12.93 13.41 18.83
N ALA A 188 12.95 14.24 19.89
CA ALA A 188 13.08 15.71 19.80
C ALA A 188 12.04 16.37 18.86
N ILE A 189 10.80 15.83 18.83
CA ILE A 189 9.68 16.37 18.05
C ILE A 189 8.50 16.72 18.96
N SER A 190 7.58 17.57 18.47
CA SER A 190 6.33 17.82 19.19
C SER A 190 5.34 16.67 19.02
N VAL A 191 4.43 16.48 19.99
CA VAL A 191 3.33 15.49 19.90
C VAL A 191 2.48 15.72 18.65
N SER A 192 2.22 16.99 18.31
CA SER A 192 1.47 17.34 17.09
C SER A 192 2.20 16.91 15.82
N HIS A 193 3.52 17.08 15.78
CA HIS A 193 4.34 16.61 14.65
C HIS A 193 4.30 15.08 14.55
N LEU A 194 4.48 14.37 15.68
CA LEU A 194 4.37 12.92 15.75
C LEU A 194 3.03 12.42 15.20
N GLN A 195 1.92 13.00 15.67
CA GLN A 195 0.58 12.63 15.24
C GLN A 195 0.35 12.91 13.74
N LYS A 196 0.84 14.06 13.26
CA LYS A 196 0.76 14.41 11.83
C LYS A 196 1.55 13.42 10.99
N LEU A 197 2.82 13.18 11.33
CA LEU A 197 3.70 12.25 10.66
C LEU A 197 3.09 10.84 10.60
N PHE A 198 2.62 10.34 11.74
CA PHE A 198 2.02 9.02 11.84
C PHE A 198 0.73 8.90 11.00
N LYS A 199 -0.16 9.92 11.08
CA LYS A 199 -1.37 9.95 10.27
C LYS A 199 -1.06 10.04 8.78
N GLN A 200 -0.04 10.76 8.40
CA GLN A 200 0.42 10.86 7.03
C GLN A 200 0.94 9.52 6.52
N THR A 201 1.81 8.85 7.29
CA THR A 201 2.42 7.56 6.90
C THR A 201 1.39 6.42 6.89
N TYR A 202 0.58 6.31 7.94
CA TYR A 202 -0.35 5.18 8.13
C TYR A 202 -1.81 5.52 7.80
N GLY A 203 -2.12 6.75 7.40
CA GLY A 203 -3.47 7.16 7.00
C GLY A 203 -4.47 7.31 8.14
N MET A 204 -4.06 7.05 9.38
CA MET A 204 -4.94 7.08 10.54
C MET A 204 -4.21 7.56 11.81
N PRO A 205 -4.94 8.05 12.83
CA PRO A 205 -4.34 8.44 14.10
C PRO A 205 -3.64 7.26 14.79
N VAL A 206 -2.57 7.56 15.57
CA VAL A 206 -1.76 6.56 16.29
C VAL A 206 -2.60 5.55 17.07
N TYR A 207 -3.52 6.03 17.91
CA TYR A 207 -4.35 5.15 18.75
C TYR A 207 -5.28 4.25 17.92
N HIS A 208 -5.78 4.74 16.79
CA HIS A 208 -6.60 3.93 15.90
C HIS A 208 -5.77 2.82 15.26
N TYR A 209 -4.57 3.14 14.79
CA TYR A 209 -3.64 2.17 14.22
C TYR A 209 -3.29 1.06 15.21
N ILE A 210 -2.91 1.41 16.44
CA ILE A 210 -2.57 0.45 17.48
C ILE A 210 -3.76 -0.47 17.78
N LYS A 211 -4.96 0.10 17.89
CA LYS A 211 -6.18 -0.67 18.12
C LYS A 211 -6.44 -1.67 17.01
N GLU A 212 -6.35 -1.23 15.76
CA GLU A 212 -6.57 -2.07 14.58
C GLU A 212 -5.52 -3.19 14.51
N TYR A 213 -4.25 -2.88 14.72
CA TYR A 213 -3.17 -3.86 14.77
C TYR A 213 -3.39 -4.92 15.85
N ARG A 214 -3.76 -4.50 17.07
CA ARG A 214 -4.02 -5.42 18.19
C ARG A 214 -5.20 -6.35 17.90
N LEU A 215 -6.26 -5.86 17.27
CA LEU A 215 -7.39 -6.69 16.84
C LEU A 215 -6.98 -7.71 15.76
N GLU A 216 -6.07 -7.32 14.86
CA GLU A 216 -5.54 -8.22 13.85
C GLU A 216 -4.69 -9.33 14.46
N GLN A 217 -3.77 -8.99 15.38
CA GLN A 217 -3.01 -9.99 16.13
C GLN A 217 -3.93 -10.93 16.91
N ALA A 218 -4.99 -10.40 17.53
CA ALA A 218 -5.98 -11.22 18.21
C ALA A 218 -6.71 -12.17 17.24
N ALA A 219 -7.04 -11.74 16.03
CA ALA A 219 -7.64 -12.61 15.01
C ALA A 219 -6.72 -13.77 14.62
N VAL A 220 -5.41 -13.51 14.47
CA VAL A 220 -4.40 -14.55 14.23
C VAL A 220 -4.31 -15.50 15.42
N GLU A 221 -4.24 -14.97 16.65
CA GLU A 221 -4.15 -15.77 17.88
C GLU A 221 -5.40 -16.63 18.10
N LEU A 222 -6.60 -16.14 17.78
CA LEU A 222 -7.85 -16.89 17.82
C LEU A 222 -7.80 -18.14 16.95
N VAL A 223 -7.16 -18.09 15.80
CA VAL A 223 -7.07 -19.22 14.87
C VAL A 223 -5.94 -20.17 15.24
N ARG A 224 -4.80 -19.64 15.69
CA ARG A 224 -3.57 -20.41 15.94
C ARG A 224 -3.48 -21.00 17.36
N SER A 225 -4.29 -20.50 18.30
CA SER A 225 -4.24 -20.97 19.69
C SER A 225 -5.60 -21.43 20.20
N ARG A 226 -5.58 -22.22 21.30
CA ARG A 226 -6.77 -22.59 22.05
C ARG A 226 -6.96 -21.75 23.31
N LYS A 227 -6.23 -20.64 23.43
CA LYS A 227 -6.33 -19.74 24.59
C LYS A 227 -7.75 -19.25 24.82
N PRO A 228 -8.16 -19.03 26.07
CA PRO A 228 -9.42 -18.38 26.39
C PRO A 228 -9.54 -17.00 25.69
N ILE A 229 -10.74 -16.64 25.29
CA ILE A 229 -10.98 -15.34 24.65
C ILE A 229 -10.64 -14.18 25.60
N THR A 230 -10.82 -14.38 26.89
CA THR A 230 -10.43 -13.41 27.93
C THR A 230 -8.93 -13.13 27.94
N GLU A 231 -8.11 -14.15 27.78
CA GLU A 231 -6.65 -14.02 27.71
C GLU A 231 -6.23 -13.30 26.42
N ILE A 232 -6.84 -13.64 25.28
CA ILE A 232 -6.59 -12.97 24.01
C ILE A 232 -7.02 -11.50 24.07
N ALA A 233 -8.14 -11.20 24.74
CA ALA A 233 -8.58 -9.83 24.96
C ALA A 233 -7.55 -9.02 25.76
N GLN A 234 -6.99 -9.60 26.83
CA GLN A 234 -5.92 -8.97 27.62
C GLN A 234 -4.66 -8.72 26.79
N HIS A 235 -4.22 -9.71 25.97
CA HIS A 235 -3.09 -9.54 25.05
C HIS A 235 -3.35 -8.44 24.02
N ALA A 236 -4.60 -8.26 23.61
CA ALA A 236 -5.00 -7.17 22.72
C ALA A 236 -5.16 -5.81 23.44
N GLY A 237 -4.83 -5.75 24.75
CA GLY A 237 -4.86 -4.53 25.55
C GLY A 237 -6.28 -4.11 25.99
N TYR A 238 -7.19 -5.07 26.13
CA TYR A 238 -8.54 -4.84 26.64
C TYR A 238 -8.69 -5.38 28.06
N ASP A 239 -9.00 -4.52 29.00
CA ASP A 239 -9.31 -4.91 30.39
C ASP A 239 -10.63 -5.68 30.49
N ASN A 240 -11.49 -5.58 29.48
CA ASN A 240 -12.83 -6.17 29.47
C ASN A 240 -13.08 -6.93 28.18
N ALA A 241 -13.30 -8.24 28.30
CA ALA A 241 -13.58 -9.14 27.18
C ALA A 241 -14.86 -8.79 26.38
N SER A 242 -15.84 -8.12 27.01
CA SER A 242 -17.06 -7.65 26.33
C SER A 242 -16.72 -6.49 25.38
N LYS A 243 -15.92 -5.50 25.81
CA LYS A 243 -15.46 -4.40 24.96
C LYS A 243 -14.58 -4.90 23.82
N PHE A 244 -13.73 -5.90 24.09
CA PHE A 244 -12.97 -6.58 23.05
C PHE A 244 -13.90 -7.22 22.02
N SER A 245 -14.87 -8.03 22.46
CA SER A 245 -15.81 -8.74 21.60
C SER A 245 -16.63 -7.79 20.72
N GLU A 246 -17.06 -6.66 21.27
CA GLU A 246 -17.76 -5.60 20.52
C GLU A 246 -16.86 -4.97 19.46
N SER A 247 -15.64 -4.55 19.83
CA SER A 247 -14.67 -3.99 18.90
C SER A 247 -14.29 -4.97 17.80
N PHE A 248 -14.07 -6.24 18.15
CA PHE A 248 -13.77 -7.31 17.22
C PHE A 248 -14.93 -7.57 16.24
N LYS A 249 -16.18 -7.64 16.77
CA LYS A 249 -17.37 -7.80 15.93
C LYS A 249 -17.56 -6.61 14.99
N LYS A 250 -17.29 -5.39 15.44
CA LYS A 250 -17.35 -4.19 14.59
C LYS A 250 -16.38 -4.28 13.41
N ARG A 251 -15.17 -4.83 13.61
CA ARG A 251 -14.15 -4.97 12.57
C ARG A 251 -14.39 -6.16 11.65
N TYR A 252 -14.70 -7.33 12.20
CA TYR A 252 -14.75 -8.59 11.45
C TYR A 252 -16.18 -9.11 11.16
N GLY A 253 -17.20 -8.37 11.57
CA GLY A 253 -18.62 -8.76 11.40
C GLY A 253 -19.07 -9.91 12.29
N LYS A 254 -18.17 -10.56 13.04
CA LYS A 254 -18.41 -11.74 13.85
C LYS A 254 -17.77 -11.61 15.22
N THR A 255 -18.39 -12.23 16.24
CA THR A 255 -17.76 -12.33 17.56
C THR A 255 -16.48 -13.18 17.51
N PRO A 256 -15.52 -12.98 18.43
CA PRO A 256 -14.29 -13.77 18.48
C PRO A 256 -14.51 -15.28 18.50
N SER A 257 -15.50 -15.75 19.28
CA SER A 257 -15.87 -17.18 19.36
C SER A 257 -16.34 -17.72 18.01
N ARG A 258 -17.21 -16.97 17.32
CA ARG A 258 -17.73 -17.35 16.01
C ARG A 258 -16.64 -17.34 14.95
N TYR A 259 -15.77 -16.32 14.98
CA TYR A 259 -14.63 -16.22 14.08
C TYR A 259 -13.69 -17.42 14.21
N ARG A 260 -13.34 -17.82 15.46
CA ARG A 260 -12.54 -19.03 15.74
C ARG A 260 -13.18 -20.28 15.18
N ALA A 261 -14.48 -20.50 15.47
CA ALA A 261 -15.20 -21.69 15.03
C ALA A 261 -15.24 -21.82 13.50
N ASP A 262 -15.55 -20.73 12.80
CA ASP A 262 -15.67 -20.71 11.34
C ASP A 262 -14.31 -21.03 10.67
N LYS A 263 -13.22 -20.47 11.17
CA LYS A 263 -11.86 -20.71 10.61
C LYS A 263 -11.36 -22.12 10.91
N THR A 264 -11.62 -22.64 12.12
CA THR A 264 -11.25 -24.02 12.48
C THR A 264 -11.98 -25.04 11.61
N ASN A 265 -13.26 -24.82 11.31
CA ASN A 265 -14.04 -25.69 10.43
C ASN A 265 -13.59 -25.61 8.97
N ALA A 266 -13.19 -24.43 8.50
CA ALA A 266 -12.62 -24.25 7.14
C ALA A 266 -11.32 -25.03 6.96
N VAL A 267 -10.42 -24.99 7.95
CA VAL A 267 -9.16 -25.75 7.92
C VAL A 267 -9.43 -27.27 7.93
N LYS A 268 -10.37 -27.77 8.75
CA LYS A 268 -10.74 -29.18 8.76
C LYS A 268 -11.25 -29.67 7.41
N ARG A 269 -12.15 -28.91 6.77
CA ARG A 269 -12.69 -29.27 5.43
C ARG A 269 -11.58 -29.31 4.35
N SER A 270 -10.62 -28.40 4.42
CA SER A 270 -9.50 -28.37 3.46
C SER A 270 -8.53 -29.55 3.64
N ILE A 271 -8.49 -30.18 4.79
CA ILE A 271 -7.69 -31.38 5.06
C ILE A 271 -8.43 -32.64 4.57
N GLU A 272 -9.73 -32.72 4.83
CA GLU A 272 -10.58 -33.85 4.41
C GLU A 272 -10.63 -33.99 2.87
N THR A 273 -10.72 -32.86 2.13
CA THR A 273 -10.70 -32.85 0.65
C THR A 273 -9.34 -33.17 0.03
N LYS A 274 -8.25 -33.24 0.79
CA LYS A 274 -6.93 -33.62 0.27
C LYS A 274 -6.57 -35.08 0.56
N THR A 275 -7.43 -35.81 1.27
CA THR A 275 -7.19 -37.20 1.69
C THR A 275 -8.08 -38.20 0.91
N GLU A 276 -8.94 -37.71 0.02
CA GLU A 276 -9.62 -38.45 -1.05
C GLU A 276 -8.90 -38.26 -2.41
#